data_20debf253620f70c332a8378910d8001
#
_entry.id   20debf253620f70c332a8378910d8001
#
_cell.length_a   1.000
_cell.length_b   1.000
_cell.length_c   1.000
_cell.angle_alpha   90.00
_cell.angle_beta   90.00
_cell.angle_gamma   90.00
#
_symmetry.space_group_name_H-M   'P 1'
#
loop_
_entity.id
_entity.type
_entity.pdbx_description
1 polymer ?
#
loop_
_entity_poly.entity_id
_entity_poly.type
_entity_poly.pdbx_seq_one_letter_code
_entity_poly.pdbx_strand_id
1 'polypeptide(L)'
;MTPPVEKNEFIDVVFEDLTHDGAGVAKVKGYPIFVKNGLPGEEAQIKIIKVKKNFAFGRLMKLHTESPYRKDAECPVYNQCGGCQLQHLSYEGQLQAKEKQVRDVMQRIGGLGDVPVHPVLGMQNPWVYRNKAQVPIGEREGGLVAGFYRQGTHDIINMESCLIQAEENDILIQEVKRICEKHGITAYNEERNKGTLRHVMARYGQVTGEIMLVFITRTAELPNKKAIIEEIAAKFPEVKSIVQNVNTKRTNVIFGDKTTVLYGSEYIYDFIGDIKFAISARSFYQVNPEQTKVLYDKTLEYAKLNGNETVIDAYCGIGSISLFLAQKAKKVYGVEIVPEAIEDANRNAALNNMTNAEFGVGEAEVVIPKWYKEGVIADTMVVDPPRKGCDEALLNTIIDMKPNRVVYVSCNPATLARDLKVLEEGGYKTQEVQPVDMFPHTTHVECVAWLKLV
;
A
#
# COMPACT_ATOMS: atom_id res chain seq x y z
N MET A 1 -17.16 -20.14 28.64
CA MET A 1 -17.69 -19.07 29.51
C MET A 1 -18.79 -18.36 28.75
N THR A 2 -19.86 -17.98 29.44
CA THR A 2 -20.91 -17.14 28.86
C THR A 2 -20.37 -15.73 28.69
N PRO A 3 -20.57 -15.05 27.54
CA PRO A 3 -20.16 -13.66 27.37
C PRO A 3 -20.75 -12.77 28.46
N PRO A 4 -19.98 -11.81 28.99
CA PRO A 4 -20.44 -10.95 30.09
C PRO A 4 -21.33 -9.79 29.64
N VAL A 5 -21.70 -9.72 28.36
CA VAL A 5 -22.52 -8.69 27.73
C VAL A 5 -23.57 -9.31 26.81
N GLU A 6 -24.70 -8.61 26.62
CA GLU A 6 -25.79 -9.04 25.76
C GLU A 6 -25.99 -8.12 24.55
N LYS A 7 -26.57 -8.65 23.46
CA LYS A 7 -26.91 -7.85 22.29
C LYS A 7 -27.95 -6.79 22.62
N ASN A 8 -27.77 -5.59 22.15
CA ASN A 8 -28.57 -4.36 22.39
C ASN A 8 -28.39 -3.75 23.79
N GLU A 9 -27.55 -4.31 24.63
CA GLU A 9 -27.18 -3.71 25.91
C GLU A 9 -26.42 -2.39 25.72
N PHE A 10 -26.67 -1.42 26.61
CA PHE A 10 -25.92 -0.17 26.70
C PHE A 10 -25.02 -0.26 27.92
N ILE A 11 -23.74 -0.03 27.74
CA ILE A 11 -22.74 -0.07 28.81
C ILE A 11 -21.76 1.10 28.68
N ASP A 12 -21.25 1.54 29.81
CA ASP A 12 -20.14 2.50 29.85
C ASP A 12 -18.81 1.75 29.88
N VAL A 13 -17.86 2.20 29.09
CA VAL A 13 -16.54 1.58 28.94
C VAL A 13 -15.45 2.62 28.84
N VAL A 14 -14.21 2.20 29.12
CA VAL A 14 -12.98 2.94 28.80
C VAL A 14 -12.26 2.20 27.68
N PHE A 15 -11.84 2.91 26.65
CA PHE A 15 -11.01 2.31 25.60
C PHE A 15 -9.56 2.25 26.06
N GLU A 16 -8.96 1.07 25.98
CA GLU A 16 -7.60 0.79 26.42
C GLU A 16 -6.59 0.84 25.27
N ASP A 17 -7.02 0.51 24.05
CA ASP A 17 -6.14 0.32 22.91
C ASP A 17 -6.87 0.52 21.56
N LEU A 18 -6.13 0.44 20.47
CA LEU A 18 -6.65 0.31 19.09
C LEU A 18 -6.33 -1.05 18.52
N THR A 19 -7.26 -1.60 17.75
CA THR A 19 -7.00 -2.76 16.91
C THR A 19 -6.16 -2.37 15.68
N HIS A 20 -5.61 -3.37 14.99
CA HIS A 20 -4.86 -3.18 13.73
C HIS A 20 -5.72 -2.61 12.59
N ASP A 21 -7.05 -2.62 12.70
CA ASP A 21 -8.00 -2.01 11.77
C ASP A 21 -8.62 -0.70 12.28
N GLY A 22 -8.12 -0.17 13.40
CA GLY A 22 -8.46 1.15 13.93
C GLY A 22 -9.72 1.21 14.80
N ALA A 23 -10.25 0.08 15.25
CA ALA A 23 -11.32 0.06 16.22
C ALA A 23 -10.77 0.23 17.65
N GLY A 24 -11.46 1.00 18.48
CA GLY A 24 -11.17 1.09 19.92
C GLY A 24 -11.43 -0.24 20.62
N VAL A 25 -10.56 -0.61 21.55
CA VAL A 25 -10.65 -1.83 22.35
C VAL A 25 -11.04 -1.47 23.76
N ALA A 26 -12.19 -1.97 24.20
CA ALA A 26 -12.60 -1.94 25.61
C ALA A 26 -12.70 -3.36 26.15
N LYS A 27 -12.69 -3.53 27.48
CA LYS A 27 -12.85 -4.85 28.10
C LYS A 27 -13.87 -4.80 29.23
N VAL A 28 -14.72 -5.83 29.28
CA VAL A 28 -15.63 -6.10 30.39
C VAL A 28 -15.27 -7.46 30.99
N LYS A 29 -14.77 -7.45 32.23
CA LYS A 29 -14.30 -8.69 32.91
C LYS A 29 -13.29 -9.49 32.05
N GLY A 30 -12.39 -8.78 31.34
CA GLY A 30 -11.38 -9.39 30.45
C GLY A 30 -11.90 -9.78 29.06
N TYR A 31 -13.19 -9.62 28.77
CA TYR A 31 -13.79 -9.91 27.50
C TYR A 31 -13.73 -8.68 26.57
N PRO A 32 -13.05 -8.77 25.41
CA PRO A 32 -12.81 -7.61 24.56
C PRO A 32 -14.05 -7.21 23.75
N ILE A 33 -14.22 -5.90 23.61
CA ILE A 33 -15.27 -5.28 22.80
C ILE A 33 -14.62 -4.31 21.84
N PHE A 34 -14.88 -4.47 20.56
CA PHE A 34 -14.34 -3.63 19.48
C PHE A 34 -15.37 -2.60 19.05
N VAL A 35 -14.98 -1.33 19.06
CA VAL A 35 -15.87 -0.21 18.77
C VAL A 35 -15.25 0.73 17.74
N LYS A 36 -15.89 0.86 16.58
CA LYS A 36 -15.44 1.80 15.56
C LYS A 36 -15.46 3.22 16.11
N ASN A 37 -14.43 4.00 15.77
CA ASN A 37 -14.24 5.40 16.16
C ASN A 37 -14.00 5.62 17.67
N GLY A 38 -13.79 4.59 18.49
CA GLY A 38 -13.30 4.76 19.86
C GLY A 38 -11.79 4.95 19.89
N LEU A 39 -11.29 5.82 20.76
CA LEU A 39 -9.86 6.11 20.92
C LEU A 39 -9.38 5.75 22.34
N PRO A 40 -8.13 5.29 22.48
CA PRO A 40 -7.56 4.99 23.79
C PRO A 40 -7.67 6.17 24.77
N GLY A 41 -8.03 5.87 26.02
CA GLY A 41 -8.22 6.84 27.08
C GLY A 41 -9.60 7.51 27.13
N GLU A 42 -10.46 7.27 26.16
CA GLU A 42 -11.82 7.81 26.17
C GLU A 42 -12.77 6.98 27.03
N GLU A 43 -13.66 7.65 27.74
CA GLU A 43 -14.82 7.06 28.41
C GLU A 43 -16.06 7.26 27.55
N ALA A 44 -16.83 6.20 27.32
CA ALA A 44 -17.95 6.26 26.41
C ALA A 44 -19.07 5.30 26.79
N GLN A 45 -20.31 5.70 26.50
CA GLN A 45 -21.42 4.77 26.40
C GLN A 45 -21.41 4.13 25.01
N ILE A 46 -21.49 2.79 25.00
CA ILE A 46 -21.58 2.01 23.78
C ILE A 46 -22.84 1.13 23.79
N LYS A 47 -23.34 0.80 22.60
CA LYS A 47 -24.40 -0.20 22.42
C LYS A 47 -23.79 -1.47 21.83
N ILE A 48 -24.00 -2.62 22.46
CA ILE A 48 -23.54 -3.91 21.94
C ILE A 48 -24.38 -4.28 20.72
N ILE A 49 -23.72 -4.46 19.57
CA ILE A 49 -24.39 -4.77 18.29
C ILE A 49 -24.24 -6.23 17.89
N LYS A 50 -23.19 -6.91 18.33
CA LYS A 50 -22.94 -8.34 18.00
C LYS A 50 -22.09 -8.97 19.10
N VAL A 51 -22.52 -10.13 19.59
CA VAL A 51 -21.80 -10.94 20.59
C VAL A 51 -21.25 -12.20 19.91
N LYS A 52 -20.00 -12.52 20.18
CA LYS A 52 -19.29 -13.73 19.76
C LYS A 52 -18.83 -14.50 21.02
N LYS A 53 -18.31 -15.71 20.85
CA LYS A 53 -17.82 -16.52 21.98
C LYS A 53 -16.72 -15.82 22.80
N ASN A 54 -15.78 -15.13 22.12
CA ASN A 54 -14.57 -14.59 22.73
C ASN A 54 -14.46 -13.06 22.67
N PHE A 55 -15.39 -12.37 22.00
CA PHE A 55 -15.39 -10.91 21.85
C PHE A 55 -16.76 -10.40 21.40
N ALA A 56 -16.96 -9.09 21.48
CA ALA A 56 -18.16 -8.42 20.96
C ALA A 56 -17.79 -7.23 20.06
N PHE A 57 -18.77 -6.74 19.31
CA PHE A 57 -18.73 -5.45 18.64
C PHE A 57 -19.73 -4.50 19.28
N GLY A 58 -19.28 -3.28 19.49
CA GLY A 58 -20.09 -2.17 19.99
C GLY A 58 -20.21 -1.05 18.97
N ARG A 59 -21.20 -0.20 19.19
CA ARG A 59 -21.38 1.09 18.50
C ARG A 59 -21.20 2.19 19.52
N LEU A 60 -20.35 3.17 19.22
CA LEU A 60 -20.19 4.38 20.00
C LEU A 60 -21.50 5.19 19.99
N MET A 61 -22.05 5.46 21.14
CA MET A 61 -23.30 6.20 21.31
C MET A 61 -23.07 7.60 21.84
N LYS A 62 -22.22 7.73 22.88
CA LYS A 62 -21.90 9.00 23.51
C LYS A 62 -20.50 8.94 24.12
N LEU A 63 -19.70 9.96 23.89
CA LEU A 63 -18.45 10.19 24.62
C LEU A 63 -18.76 10.93 25.94
N HIS A 64 -18.16 10.48 27.03
CA HIS A 64 -18.15 11.15 28.32
C HIS A 64 -16.89 11.98 28.49
N THR A 65 -15.74 11.41 28.08
CA THR A 65 -14.46 12.10 27.99
C THR A 65 -13.84 11.84 26.63
N GLU A 66 -13.14 12.82 26.08
CA GLU A 66 -12.48 12.71 24.78
C GLU A 66 -10.97 12.61 24.94
N SER A 67 -10.34 11.86 24.08
CA SER A 67 -8.88 11.85 23.92
C SER A 67 -8.37 13.24 23.52
N PRO A 68 -7.23 13.71 24.04
CA PRO A 68 -6.62 14.98 23.60
C PRO A 68 -6.21 14.94 22.10
N TYR A 69 -6.12 13.75 21.53
CA TYR A 69 -5.82 13.54 20.12
C TYR A 69 -7.06 13.39 19.23
N ARG A 70 -8.27 13.44 19.79
CA ARG A 70 -9.50 13.41 18.99
C ARG A 70 -9.66 14.67 18.17
N LYS A 71 -10.12 14.48 16.92
CA LYS A 71 -10.55 15.58 16.06
C LYS A 71 -11.72 15.14 15.20
N ASP A 72 -12.42 16.09 14.61
CA ASP A 72 -13.40 15.79 13.57
C ASP A 72 -12.69 15.36 12.29
N ALA A 73 -13.25 14.35 11.62
CA ALA A 73 -12.74 13.90 10.32
C ALA A 73 -13.07 14.94 9.26
N GLU A 74 -12.05 15.37 8.51
CA GLU A 74 -12.19 16.39 7.47
C GLU A 74 -12.96 15.88 6.25
N CYS A 75 -12.87 14.57 5.95
CA CYS A 75 -13.54 13.97 4.80
C CYS A 75 -15.04 13.79 5.06
N PRO A 76 -15.94 14.39 4.25
CA PRO A 76 -17.38 14.33 4.48
C PRO A 76 -17.97 12.92 4.34
N VAL A 77 -17.27 12.01 3.69
CA VAL A 77 -17.68 10.60 3.50
C VAL A 77 -16.89 9.62 4.36
N TYR A 78 -16.07 10.11 5.30
CA TYR A 78 -15.20 9.29 6.15
C TYR A 78 -15.93 8.11 6.81
N ASN A 79 -17.10 8.34 7.39
CA ASN A 79 -17.87 7.31 8.07
C ASN A 79 -18.51 6.28 7.13
N GLN A 80 -18.49 6.53 5.83
CA GLN A 80 -19.06 5.67 4.80
C GLN A 80 -18.01 4.96 3.96
N CYS A 81 -16.93 5.68 3.61
CA CYS A 81 -15.83 5.19 2.80
C CYS A 81 -14.93 4.25 3.60
N GLY A 82 -14.42 3.19 2.96
CA GLY A 82 -13.47 2.25 3.57
C GLY A 82 -11.99 2.65 3.40
N GLY A 83 -11.70 3.78 2.76
CA GLY A 83 -10.33 4.16 2.39
C GLY A 83 -9.45 4.65 3.55
N CYS A 84 -10.03 5.34 4.53
CA CYS A 84 -9.34 5.86 5.70
C CYS A 84 -9.97 5.33 6.99
N GLN A 85 -9.17 5.08 8.02
CA GLN A 85 -9.64 4.56 9.31
C GLN A 85 -9.34 5.49 10.49
N LEU A 86 -8.44 6.47 10.35
CA LEU A 86 -7.90 7.25 11.46
C LEU A 86 -8.06 8.77 11.32
N GLN A 87 -8.95 9.28 10.45
CA GLN A 87 -9.14 10.75 10.31
C GLN A 87 -9.73 11.41 11.57
N HIS A 88 -10.38 10.65 12.46
CA HIS A 88 -10.89 11.11 13.75
C HIS A 88 -9.80 11.22 14.84
N LEU A 89 -8.57 10.88 14.50
CA LEU A 89 -7.38 10.95 15.34
C LEU A 89 -6.41 11.98 14.73
N SER A 90 -5.86 12.88 15.53
CA SER A 90 -4.86 13.84 15.08
C SER A 90 -3.66 13.13 14.46
N TYR A 91 -2.92 13.81 13.57
CA TYR A 91 -1.82 13.15 12.89
C TYR A 91 -0.72 12.69 13.86
N GLU A 92 -0.44 13.50 14.88
CA GLU A 92 0.44 13.09 15.99
C GLU A 92 -0.06 11.82 16.68
N GLY A 93 -1.34 11.75 17.01
CA GLY A 93 -1.96 10.56 17.60
C GLY A 93 -1.89 9.33 16.68
N GLN A 94 -2.02 9.52 15.35
CA GLN A 94 -1.84 8.44 14.37
C GLN A 94 -0.41 7.89 14.41
N LEU A 95 0.62 8.74 14.45
CA LEU A 95 2.01 8.32 14.52
C LEU A 95 2.30 7.55 15.82
N GLN A 96 1.80 8.03 16.97
CA GLN A 96 1.94 7.33 18.25
C GLN A 96 1.24 5.96 18.25
N ALA A 97 0.03 5.88 17.68
CA ALA A 97 -0.70 4.62 17.57
C ALA A 97 0.03 3.59 16.70
N LYS A 98 0.60 4.03 15.56
CA LYS A 98 1.40 3.18 14.66
C LYS A 98 2.71 2.73 15.31
N GLU A 99 3.40 3.60 16.03
CA GLU A 99 4.59 3.24 16.80
C GLU A 99 4.27 2.17 17.83
N LYS A 100 3.21 2.39 18.63
CA LYS A 100 2.74 1.41 19.61
C LYS A 100 2.40 0.07 18.98
N GLN A 101 1.70 0.08 17.85
CA GLN A 101 1.38 -1.15 17.11
C GLN A 101 2.64 -1.94 16.74
N VAL A 102 3.67 -1.27 16.24
CA VAL A 102 4.95 -1.92 15.90
C VAL A 102 5.63 -2.48 17.15
N ARG A 103 5.74 -1.71 18.23
CA ARG A 103 6.31 -2.19 19.51
C ARG A 103 5.59 -3.42 20.03
N ASP A 104 4.26 -3.39 20.03
CA ASP A 104 3.43 -4.49 20.55
C ASP A 104 3.63 -5.78 19.77
N VAL A 105 3.72 -5.74 18.46
CA VAL A 105 3.94 -6.95 17.65
C VAL A 105 5.38 -7.45 17.75
N MET A 106 6.38 -6.56 17.85
CA MET A 106 7.77 -6.96 18.10
C MET A 106 7.87 -7.74 19.41
N GLN A 107 7.25 -7.24 20.47
CA GLN A 107 7.26 -7.91 21.78
C GLN A 107 6.45 -9.21 21.77
N ARG A 108 5.18 -9.16 21.31
CA ARG A 108 4.21 -10.26 21.50
C ARG A 108 4.38 -11.39 20.49
N ILE A 109 4.76 -11.07 19.26
CA ILE A 109 4.92 -12.05 18.16
C ILE A 109 6.40 -12.42 18.00
N GLY A 110 7.25 -11.41 17.92
CA GLY A 110 8.67 -11.59 17.69
C GLY A 110 9.45 -12.08 18.94
N GLY A 111 8.95 -11.79 20.15
CA GLY A 111 9.75 -11.96 21.36
C GLY A 111 10.93 -10.96 21.43
N LEU A 112 10.85 -9.85 20.69
CA LEU A 112 11.89 -8.86 20.45
C LEU A 112 11.63 -7.57 21.24
N GLY A 113 11.20 -7.68 22.48
CA GLY A 113 10.85 -6.52 23.32
C GLY A 113 11.99 -5.55 23.61
N ASP A 114 13.24 -6.03 23.56
CA ASP A 114 14.44 -5.22 23.80
C ASP A 114 14.98 -4.55 22.53
N VAL A 115 14.43 -4.87 21.35
CA VAL A 115 14.86 -4.26 20.10
C VAL A 115 14.33 -2.83 20.02
N PRO A 116 15.18 -1.83 19.76
CA PRO A 116 14.75 -0.45 19.59
C PRO A 116 13.75 -0.30 18.44
N VAL A 117 12.57 0.21 18.74
CA VAL A 117 11.59 0.68 17.75
C VAL A 117 11.58 2.20 17.81
N HIS A 118 12.00 2.84 16.73
CA HIS A 118 12.08 4.29 16.66
C HIS A 118 10.71 4.95 16.50
N PRO A 119 10.56 6.25 16.81
CA PRO A 119 9.37 7.01 16.44
C PRO A 119 9.09 6.91 14.94
N VAL A 120 7.81 6.92 14.57
CA VAL A 120 7.38 6.81 13.17
C VAL A 120 7.84 8.04 12.39
N LEU A 121 8.46 7.83 11.24
CA LEU A 121 8.77 8.90 10.29
C LEU A 121 7.48 9.28 9.55
N GLY A 122 6.90 10.42 9.92
CA GLY A 122 5.67 10.98 9.35
C GLY A 122 5.92 11.99 8.25
N MET A 123 4.83 12.50 7.66
CA MET A 123 4.81 13.55 6.65
C MET A 123 4.59 14.94 7.29
N GLN A 124 5.10 15.99 6.66
CA GLN A 124 4.75 17.36 7.04
C GLN A 124 3.30 17.68 6.66
N ASN A 125 2.89 17.28 5.45
CA ASN A 125 1.52 17.37 4.97
C ASN A 125 0.97 15.96 4.71
N PRO A 126 0.11 15.40 5.59
CA PRO A 126 -0.40 14.04 5.44
C PRO A 126 -1.56 13.91 4.43
N TRP A 127 -1.81 14.93 3.63
CA TRP A 127 -2.86 15.00 2.62
C TRP A 127 -2.30 14.99 1.20
N VAL A 128 -3.15 14.69 0.22
CA VAL A 128 -2.84 14.80 -1.24
C VAL A 128 -1.62 13.98 -1.67
N TYR A 129 -1.26 12.95 -0.93
CA TYR A 129 -0.02 12.19 -1.14
C TYR A 129 -0.11 11.08 -2.18
N ARG A 130 -1.34 10.61 -2.51
CA ARG A 130 -1.50 9.46 -3.41
C ARG A 130 -1.43 9.88 -4.87
N ASN A 131 -0.43 9.36 -5.56
CA ASN A 131 -0.21 9.60 -6.99
C ASN A 131 -1.06 8.68 -7.90
N LYS A 132 -1.83 7.76 -7.34
CA LYS A 132 -2.67 6.82 -8.10
C LYS A 132 -4.08 6.77 -7.52
N ALA A 133 -5.06 7.13 -8.32
CA ALA A 133 -6.48 6.91 -8.06
C ALA A 133 -7.01 5.81 -8.97
N GLN A 134 -7.72 4.84 -8.41
CA GLN A 134 -8.34 3.74 -9.14
C GLN A 134 -9.74 3.56 -8.60
N VAL A 135 -10.73 4.01 -9.37
CA VAL A 135 -12.11 4.11 -8.91
C VAL A 135 -13.05 3.24 -9.74
N PRO A 136 -13.96 2.51 -9.12
CA PRO A 136 -15.05 1.86 -9.82
C PRO A 136 -16.00 2.90 -10.42
N ILE A 137 -16.57 2.54 -11.55
CA ILE A 137 -17.63 3.30 -12.23
C ILE A 137 -18.93 2.53 -12.13
N GLY A 138 -19.95 3.20 -11.66
CA GLY A 138 -21.31 2.67 -11.58
C GLY A 138 -22.31 3.57 -12.28
N GLU A 139 -23.58 3.17 -12.24
CA GLU A 139 -24.69 3.93 -12.81
C GLU A 139 -25.82 4.04 -11.78
N ARG A 140 -26.36 5.23 -11.64
CA ARG A 140 -27.54 5.53 -10.82
C ARG A 140 -28.49 6.41 -11.60
N GLU A 141 -29.70 6.67 -11.05
CA GLU A 141 -30.60 7.66 -11.59
C GLU A 141 -29.86 9.00 -11.76
N GLY A 142 -29.75 9.46 -13.01
CA GLY A 142 -29.06 10.71 -13.35
C GLY A 142 -27.67 10.55 -13.96
N GLY A 143 -27.13 9.33 -14.14
CA GLY A 143 -25.92 9.10 -14.91
C GLY A 143 -24.84 8.26 -14.23
N LEU A 144 -23.59 8.36 -14.71
CA LEU A 144 -22.45 7.65 -14.17
C LEU A 144 -22.07 8.17 -12.78
N VAL A 145 -21.66 7.27 -11.91
CA VAL A 145 -21.04 7.57 -10.60
C VAL A 145 -19.62 7.03 -10.56
N ALA A 146 -18.71 7.80 -9.97
CA ALA A 146 -17.31 7.43 -9.78
C ALA A 146 -16.91 7.73 -8.34
N GLY A 147 -16.12 6.84 -7.72
CA GLY A 147 -15.64 7.04 -6.35
C GLY A 147 -15.25 5.72 -5.71
N PHE A 148 -15.33 5.63 -4.38
CA PHE A 148 -14.94 4.42 -3.65
C PHE A 148 -16.14 3.65 -3.12
N TYR A 149 -15.94 2.37 -2.83
CA TYR A 149 -16.99 1.55 -2.24
C TYR A 149 -17.31 1.98 -0.80
N ARG A 150 -18.60 1.96 -0.47
CA ARG A 150 -19.05 2.02 0.90
C ARG A 150 -18.51 0.80 1.65
N GLN A 151 -18.00 1.03 2.86
CA GLN A 151 -17.39 -0.01 3.68
C GLN A 151 -18.28 -1.26 3.80
N GLY A 152 -17.72 -2.42 3.46
CA GLY A 152 -18.39 -3.71 3.52
C GLY A 152 -19.45 -3.96 2.44
N THR A 153 -19.52 -3.13 1.40
CA THR A 153 -20.45 -3.26 0.29
C THR A 153 -19.77 -3.03 -1.06
N HIS A 154 -20.50 -3.25 -2.16
CA HIS A 154 -20.11 -2.83 -3.52
C HIS A 154 -20.86 -1.55 -3.97
N ASP A 155 -21.51 -0.84 -3.05
CA ASP A 155 -22.12 0.46 -3.34
C ASP A 155 -21.06 1.53 -3.54
N ILE A 156 -21.07 2.19 -4.68
CA ILE A 156 -20.13 3.27 -4.98
C ILE A 156 -20.65 4.58 -4.35
N ILE A 157 -19.81 5.21 -3.54
CA ILE A 157 -20.02 6.57 -3.08
C ILE A 157 -19.57 7.48 -4.22
N ASN A 158 -20.51 8.24 -4.81
CA ASN A 158 -20.13 9.22 -5.82
C ASN A 158 -19.35 10.34 -5.13
N MET A 159 -18.09 10.51 -5.50
CA MET A 159 -17.17 11.46 -4.88
C MET A 159 -16.62 12.42 -5.93
N GLU A 160 -16.61 13.70 -5.62
CA GLU A 160 -15.99 14.71 -6.47
C GLU A 160 -14.48 14.81 -6.22
N SER A 161 -14.05 14.58 -4.98
CA SER A 161 -12.65 14.63 -4.58
C SER A 161 -12.36 13.69 -3.41
N CYS A 162 -11.08 13.35 -3.25
CA CYS A 162 -10.58 12.56 -2.15
C CYS A 162 -9.35 13.26 -1.53
N LEU A 163 -9.44 13.64 -0.25
CA LEU A 163 -8.42 14.45 0.43
C LEU A 163 -7.01 13.85 0.47
N ILE A 164 -6.87 12.54 0.26
CA ILE A 164 -5.57 11.87 0.22
C ILE A 164 -5.04 11.62 -1.20
N GLN A 165 -5.86 11.85 -2.24
CA GLN A 165 -5.46 11.71 -3.64
C GLN A 165 -4.84 13.01 -4.17
N ALA A 166 -3.94 12.91 -5.15
CA ALA A 166 -3.51 14.06 -5.94
C ALA A 166 -4.72 14.69 -6.63
N GLU A 167 -4.86 16.01 -6.55
CA GLU A 167 -6.01 16.75 -7.08
C GLU A 167 -6.15 16.55 -8.60
N GLU A 168 -5.05 16.42 -9.31
CA GLU A 168 -5.00 16.17 -10.76
C GLU A 168 -5.72 14.86 -11.13
N ASN A 169 -5.57 13.83 -10.30
CA ASN A 169 -6.28 12.57 -10.49
C ASN A 169 -7.78 12.73 -10.32
N ASP A 170 -8.23 13.46 -9.31
CA ASP A 170 -9.66 13.68 -9.04
C ASP A 170 -10.29 14.50 -10.16
N ILE A 171 -9.66 15.60 -10.57
CA ILE A 171 -10.11 16.47 -11.67
C ILE A 171 -10.26 15.66 -12.97
N LEU A 172 -9.22 14.86 -13.31
CA LEU A 172 -9.24 14.03 -14.51
C LEU A 172 -10.37 13.01 -14.46
N ILE A 173 -10.53 12.29 -13.35
CA ILE A 173 -11.55 11.23 -13.21
C ILE A 173 -12.97 11.81 -13.35
N GLN A 174 -13.26 12.97 -12.74
CA GLN A 174 -14.55 13.62 -12.87
C GLN A 174 -14.85 14.05 -14.31
N GLU A 175 -13.85 14.58 -15.00
CA GLU A 175 -14.02 14.99 -16.37
C GLU A 175 -14.15 13.79 -17.33
N VAL A 176 -13.37 12.74 -17.11
CA VAL A 176 -13.51 11.47 -17.85
C VAL A 176 -14.89 10.87 -17.67
N LYS A 177 -15.43 10.89 -16.45
CA LYS A 177 -16.83 10.47 -16.18
C LYS A 177 -17.79 11.26 -17.04
N ARG A 178 -17.72 12.60 -17.03
CA ARG A 178 -18.59 13.50 -17.82
C ARG A 178 -18.48 13.25 -19.33
N ILE A 179 -17.26 13.08 -19.83
CA ILE A 179 -17.01 12.78 -21.25
C ILE A 179 -17.61 11.41 -21.62
N CYS A 180 -17.43 10.40 -20.78
CA CYS A 180 -18.02 9.08 -21.00
C CYS A 180 -19.54 9.11 -21.03
N GLU A 181 -20.18 9.86 -20.13
CA GLU A 181 -21.63 10.08 -20.15
C GLU A 181 -22.09 10.73 -21.46
N LYS A 182 -21.44 11.82 -21.86
CA LYS A 182 -21.74 12.56 -23.10
C LYS A 182 -21.67 11.64 -24.33
N HIS A 183 -20.76 10.67 -24.33
CA HIS A 183 -20.57 9.72 -25.43
C HIS A 183 -21.36 8.41 -25.26
N GLY A 184 -22.26 8.31 -24.29
CA GLY A 184 -23.17 7.18 -24.09
C GLY A 184 -22.47 5.91 -23.59
N ILE A 185 -21.33 6.02 -22.90
CA ILE A 185 -20.67 4.89 -22.29
C ILE A 185 -21.47 4.42 -21.06
N THR A 186 -21.77 3.13 -21.01
CA THR A 186 -22.49 2.52 -19.89
C THR A 186 -21.52 1.94 -18.85
N ALA A 187 -21.87 2.04 -17.57
CA ALA A 187 -21.13 1.38 -16.52
C ALA A 187 -21.33 -0.15 -16.56
N TYR A 188 -20.33 -0.86 -16.11
CA TYR A 188 -20.43 -2.31 -15.90
C TYR A 188 -21.33 -2.62 -14.71
N ASN A 189 -22.35 -3.43 -14.95
CA ASN A 189 -23.21 -3.99 -13.92
C ASN A 189 -22.79 -5.43 -13.65
N GLU A 190 -22.32 -5.68 -12.42
CA GLU A 190 -21.76 -6.97 -12.01
C GLU A 190 -22.83 -8.08 -11.96
N GLU A 191 -24.05 -7.76 -11.51
CA GLU A 191 -25.15 -8.74 -11.41
C GLU A 191 -25.61 -9.23 -12.78
N ARG A 192 -25.77 -8.29 -13.72
CA ARG A 192 -26.21 -8.57 -15.09
C ARG A 192 -25.08 -8.98 -16.03
N ASN A 193 -23.82 -8.78 -15.61
CA ASN A 193 -22.62 -8.93 -16.43
C ASN A 193 -22.72 -8.17 -17.78
N LYS A 194 -23.22 -6.93 -17.73
CA LYS A 194 -23.44 -6.05 -18.90
C LYS A 194 -22.82 -4.69 -18.66
N GLY A 195 -22.67 -3.90 -19.73
CA GLY A 195 -22.06 -2.59 -19.71
C GLY A 195 -20.59 -2.62 -20.13
N THR A 196 -19.96 -1.47 -20.24
CA THR A 196 -18.64 -1.30 -20.83
C THR A 196 -17.59 -0.95 -19.79
N LEU A 197 -17.76 0.14 -19.07
CA LEU A 197 -16.72 0.73 -18.21
C LEU A 197 -16.83 0.19 -16.77
N ARG A 198 -15.75 -0.47 -16.32
CA ARG A 198 -15.66 -1.04 -14.96
C ARG A 198 -14.99 -0.10 -13.98
N HIS A 199 -13.80 0.39 -14.34
CA HIS A 199 -12.99 1.30 -13.52
C HIS A 199 -12.31 2.33 -14.41
N VAL A 200 -11.97 3.45 -13.80
CA VAL A 200 -11.02 4.41 -14.33
C VAL A 200 -9.85 4.48 -13.36
N MET A 201 -8.63 4.43 -13.89
CA MET A 201 -7.44 4.65 -13.10
C MET A 201 -6.67 5.84 -13.66
N ALA A 202 -6.26 6.76 -12.79
CA ALA A 202 -5.34 7.83 -13.08
C ALA A 202 -4.04 7.63 -12.31
N ARG A 203 -2.90 7.84 -12.97
CA ARG A 203 -1.58 7.90 -12.36
C ARG A 203 -0.97 9.26 -12.65
N TYR A 204 -0.46 9.91 -11.64
CA TYR A 204 0.15 11.23 -11.70
C TYR A 204 1.63 11.14 -11.34
N GLY A 205 2.50 11.58 -12.23
CA GLY A 205 3.92 11.77 -11.95
C GLY A 205 4.12 13.05 -11.14
N GLN A 206 4.40 12.92 -9.85
CA GLN A 206 4.44 14.06 -8.93
C GLN A 206 5.55 15.07 -9.27
N VAL A 207 6.67 14.59 -9.82
CA VAL A 207 7.80 15.45 -10.23
C VAL A 207 7.66 15.93 -11.67
N THR A 208 7.17 15.07 -12.56
CA THR A 208 7.09 15.39 -14.01
C THR A 208 5.80 16.07 -14.42
N GLY A 209 4.73 15.92 -13.62
CA GLY A 209 3.39 16.35 -14.00
C GLY A 209 2.70 15.46 -15.06
N GLU A 210 3.34 14.38 -15.51
CA GLU A 210 2.77 13.49 -16.51
C GLU A 210 1.61 12.66 -15.93
N ILE A 211 0.56 12.48 -16.71
CA ILE A 211 -0.61 11.68 -16.31
C ILE A 211 -0.81 10.52 -17.27
N MET A 212 -1.10 9.35 -16.67
CA MET A 212 -1.62 8.18 -17.38
C MET A 212 -3.07 7.95 -16.98
N LEU A 213 -3.94 7.81 -17.97
CA LEU A 213 -5.32 7.41 -17.83
C LEU A 213 -5.50 5.96 -18.30
N VAL A 214 -6.14 5.13 -17.49
CA VAL A 214 -6.46 3.75 -17.86
C VAL A 214 -7.96 3.51 -17.77
N PHE A 215 -8.56 3.13 -18.89
CA PHE A 215 -9.91 2.60 -18.94
C PHE A 215 -9.88 1.10 -18.70
N ILE A 216 -10.52 0.62 -17.65
CA ILE A 216 -10.73 -0.81 -17.43
C ILE A 216 -12.14 -1.15 -17.89
N THR A 217 -12.23 -1.90 -18.98
CA THR A 217 -13.48 -2.19 -19.67
C THR A 217 -13.80 -3.68 -19.64
N ARG A 218 -15.09 -4.03 -19.62
CA ARG A 218 -15.53 -5.40 -19.83
C ARG A 218 -15.43 -5.82 -21.29
N THR A 219 -15.69 -4.89 -22.19
CA THR A 219 -15.71 -5.11 -23.65
C THR A 219 -14.38 -4.73 -24.28
N ALA A 220 -13.97 -5.46 -25.30
CA ALA A 220 -12.79 -5.11 -26.09
C ALA A 220 -12.99 -3.82 -26.90
N GLU A 221 -14.21 -3.54 -27.30
CA GLU A 221 -14.58 -2.30 -27.96
C GLU A 221 -15.00 -1.26 -26.92
N LEU A 222 -14.41 -0.07 -27.01
CA LEU A 222 -14.85 1.13 -26.31
C LEU A 222 -15.62 2.00 -27.35
N PRO A 223 -16.95 2.13 -27.22
CA PRO A 223 -17.74 2.94 -28.15
C PRO A 223 -17.24 4.39 -28.19
N ASN A 224 -17.32 5.02 -29.36
CA ASN A 224 -16.90 6.42 -29.55
C ASN A 224 -15.45 6.73 -29.11
N LYS A 225 -14.61 5.70 -29.03
CA LYS A 225 -13.22 5.76 -28.51
C LYS A 225 -12.44 6.97 -29.03
N LYS A 226 -12.48 7.21 -30.36
CA LYS A 226 -11.71 8.29 -30.99
C LYS A 226 -12.11 9.66 -30.44
N ALA A 227 -13.41 9.94 -30.40
CA ALA A 227 -13.93 11.22 -29.90
C ALA A 227 -13.64 11.44 -28.42
N ILE A 228 -13.76 10.37 -27.59
CA ILE A 228 -13.44 10.41 -26.16
C ILE A 228 -11.96 10.76 -25.96
N ILE A 229 -11.05 10.09 -26.68
CA ILE A 229 -9.59 10.31 -26.58
C ILE A 229 -9.22 11.73 -27.02
N GLU A 230 -9.75 12.19 -28.16
CA GLU A 230 -9.48 13.54 -28.69
C GLU A 230 -9.96 14.62 -27.71
N GLU A 231 -11.14 14.45 -27.09
CA GLU A 231 -11.67 15.41 -26.10
C GLU A 231 -10.82 15.44 -24.83
N ILE A 232 -10.39 14.28 -24.32
CA ILE A 232 -9.52 14.20 -23.13
C ILE A 232 -8.14 14.79 -23.42
N ALA A 233 -7.50 14.42 -24.53
CA ALA A 233 -6.17 14.91 -24.89
C ALA A 233 -6.14 16.42 -25.14
N ALA A 234 -7.20 16.97 -25.73
CA ALA A 234 -7.33 18.41 -25.94
C ALA A 234 -7.50 19.18 -24.64
N LYS A 235 -8.19 18.60 -23.64
CA LYS A 235 -8.47 19.26 -22.37
C LYS A 235 -7.35 19.12 -21.36
N PHE A 236 -6.62 18.01 -21.41
CA PHE A 236 -5.54 17.69 -20.47
C PHE A 236 -4.22 17.41 -21.22
N PRO A 237 -3.44 18.45 -21.56
CA PRO A 237 -2.15 18.28 -22.25
C PRO A 237 -1.12 17.51 -21.41
N GLU A 238 -1.33 17.39 -20.09
CA GLU A 238 -0.54 16.60 -19.15
C GLU A 238 -0.73 15.10 -19.32
N VAL A 239 -1.85 14.66 -19.93
CA VAL A 239 -2.11 13.25 -20.23
C VAL A 239 -1.20 12.80 -21.35
N LYS A 240 -0.15 12.06 -21.01
CA LYS A 240 0.87 11.51 -21.93
C LYS A 240 0.57 10.08 -22.37
N SER A 241 -0.35 9.43 -21.67
CA SER A 241 -0.73 8.03 -21.94
C SER A 241 -2.22 7.82 -21.68
N ILE A 242 -2.92 7.24 -22.64
CA ILE A 242 -4.27 6.70 -22.44
C ILE A 242 -4.23 5.23 -22.84
N VAL A 243 -4.62 4.38 -21.91
CA VAL A 243 -4.54 2.92 -22.02
C VAL A 243 -5.92 2.31 -21.80
N GLN A 244 -6.22 1.25 -22.53
CA GLN A 244 -7.36 0.39 -22.26
C GLN A 244 -6.87 -0.98 -21.77
N ASN A 245 -7.41 -1.41 -20.63
CA ASN A 245 -7.28 -2.78 -20.16
C ASN A 245 -8.63 -3.48 -20.21
N VAL A 246 -8.68 -4.65 -20.84
CA VAL A 246 -9.91 -5.40 -21.04
C VAL A 246 -10.01 -6.53 -20.04
N ASN A 247 -11.02 -6.47 -19.16
CA ASN A 247 -11.34 -7.52 -18.19
C ASN A 247 -12.77 -8.02 -18.41
N THR A 248 -12.89 -9.11 -19.16
CA THR A 248 -14.18 -9.75 -19.47
C THR A 248 -14.67 -10.68 -18.35
N LYS A 249 -13.80 -11.00 -17.38
CA LYS A 249 -14.07 -11.98 -16.32
C LYS A 249 -14.99 -11.38 -15.24
N ARG A 250 -15.90 -12.19 -14.72
CA ARG A 250 -16.69 -11.83 -13.54
C ARG A 250 -15.86 -12.09 -12.29
N THR A 251 -15.09 -11.11 -11.87
CA THR A 251 -14.08 -11.21 -10.81
C THR A 251 -13.87 -9.86 -10.13
N ASN A 252 -13.40 -9.89 -8.88
CA ASN A 252 -12.95 -8.70 -8.13
C ASN A 252 -11.54 -8.25 -8.56
N VAL A 253 -10.82 -9.03 -9.37
CA VAL A 253 -9.55 -8.61 -9.96
C VAL A 253 -9.83 -7.51 -10.98
N ILE A 254 -9.15 -6.39 -10.85
CA ILE A 254 -9.45 -5.18 -11.64
C ILE A 254 -8.89 -5.30 -13.04
N PHE A 255 -7.59 -5.64 -13.17
CA PHE A 255 -6.96 -5.81 -14.48
C PHE A 255 -7.25 -7.17 -15.12
N GLY A 256 -7.64 -7.12 -16.40
CA GLY A 256 -7.71 -8.30 -17.26
C GLY A 256 -6.38 -8.52 -17.98
N ASP A 257 -6.36 -9.49 -18.89
CA ASP A 257 -5.12 -9.97 -19.51
C ASP A 257 -4.63 -9.06 -20.65
N LYS A 258 -5.54 -8.34 -21.35
CA LYS A 258 -5.21 -7.53 -22.53
C LYS A 258 -5.12 -6.04 -22.19
N THR A 259 -3.95 -5.47 -22.47
CA THR A 259 -3.70 -4.02 -22.35
C THR A 259 -3.32 -3.44 -23.70
N THR A 260 -3.86 -2.29 -24.07
CA THR A 260 -3.64 -1.62 -25.35
C THR A 260 -3.48 -0.12 -25.13
N VAL A 261 -2.44 0.47 -25.70
CA VAL A 261 -2.25 1.93 -25.72
C VAL A 261 -3.22 2.51 -26.75
N LEU A 262 -4.03 3.47 -26.30
CA LEU A 262 -4.99 4.18 -27.16
C LEU A 262 -4.47 5.54 -27.62
N TYR A 263 -3.60 6.17 -26.83
CA TYR A 263 -3.02 7.47 -27.14
C TYR A 263 -1.67 7.64 -26.41
N GLY A 264 -0.73 8.30 -27.08
CA GLY A 264 0.55 8.67 -26.50
C GLY A 264 1.48 7.49 -26.25
N SER A 265 2.15 7.50 -25.11
CA SER A 265 3.15 6.51 -24.73
C SER A 265 2.55 5.36 -23.89
N GLU A 266 3.22 4.21 -23.91
CA GLU A 266 2.92 3.11 -22.98
C GLU A 266 3.27 3.45 -21.53
N TYR A 267 4.19 4.39 -21.32
CA TYR A 267 4.72 4.80 -20.01
C TYR A 267 4.49 6.27 -19.77
N ILE A 268 4.34 6.62 -18.49
CA ILE A 268 4.67 7.94 -17.95
C ILE A 268 5.95 7.82 -17.13
N TYR A 269 6.58 8.94 -16.87
CA TYR A 269 7.81 8.99 -16.11
C TYR A 269 7.63 9.78 -14.82
N ASP A 270 8.29 9.33 -13.76
CA ASP A 270 8.39 10.06 -12.51
C ASP A 270 9.72 9.78 -11.82
N PHE A 271 10.00 10.49 -10.73
CA PHE A 271 11.23 10.36 -9.96
C PHE A 271 10.93 10.00 -8.51
N ILE A 272 11.81 9.17 -7.93
CA ILE A 272 11.95 9.00 -6.48
C ILE A 272 13.39 9.40 -6.17
N GLY A 273 13.58 10.55 -5.48
CA GLY A 273 14.88 11.17 -5.38
C GLY A 273 15.42 11.50 -6.78
N ASP A 274 16.65 11.08 -7.07
CA ASP A 274 17.31 11.32 -8.36
C ASP A 274 17.07 10.20 -9.40
N ILE A 275 16.34 9.14 -9.02
CA ILE A 275 16.12 7.98 -9.89
C ILE A 275 14.83 8.14 -10.67
N LYS A 276 14.94 8.06 -11.99
CA LYS A 276 13.84 8.13 -12.95
C LYS A 276 13.22 6.74 -13.15
N PHE A 277 11.90 6.66 -13.14
CA PHE A 277 11.14 5.44 -13.38
C PHE A 277 10.21 5.60 -14.58
N ALA A 278 10.16 4.58 -15.44
CA ALA A 278 9.11 4.38 -16.40
C ALA A 278 7.99 3.58 -15.75
N ILE A 279 6.78 4.12 -15.78
CA ILE A 279 5.62 3.58 -15.08
C ILE A 279 4.57 3.20 -16.11
N SER A 280 4.28 1.89 -16.23
CA SER A 280 3.21 1.39 -17.08
C SER A 280 1.88 1.31 -16.34
N ALA A 281 0.81 0.96 -17.03
CA ALA A 281 -0.49 0.75 -16.41
C ALA A 281 -0.48 -0.35 -15.33
N ARG A 282 0.37 -1.36 -15.48
CA ARG A 282 0.47 -2.53 -14.60
C ARG A 282 1.61 -2.49 -13.59
N SER A 283 2.62 -1.62 -13.79
CA SER A 283 3.76 -1.52 -12.88
C SER A 283 3.31 -1.24 -11.46
N PHE A 284 3.88 -1.97 -10.50
CA PHE A 284 3.80 -1.56 -9.11
C PHE A 284 4.75 -0.39 -8.88
N TYR A 285 4.20 0.76 -8.61
CA TYR A 285 4.91 1.98 -8.22
C TYR A 285 4.26 2.54 -6.98
N GLN A 286 5.04 2.85 -5.96
CA GLN A 286 4.55 3.31 -4.66
C GLN A 286 3.67 4.56 -4.80
N VAL A 287 2.57 4.57 -4.04
CA VAL A 287 1.55 5.63 -4.21
C VAL A 287 1.85 6.92 -3.46
N ASN A 288 2.85 6.92 -2.60
CA ASN A 288 3.32 8.08 -1.84
C ASN A 288 4.81 8.31 -2.12
N PRO A 289 5.19 9.05 -3.17
CA PRO A 289 6.60 9.21 -3.56
C PRO A 289 7.46 9.89 -2.50
N GLU A 290 6.93 10.84 -1.74
CA GLU A 290 7.64 11.52 -0.65
C GLU A 290 8.08 10.51 0.41
N GLN A 291 7.15 9.73 0.95
CA GLN A 291 7.47 8.73 1.97
C GLN A 291 8.20 7.51 1.41
N THR A 292 8.04 7.22 0.13
CA THR A 292 8.85 6.19 -0.54
C THR A 292 10.33 6.55 -0.51
N LYS A 293 10.65 7.82 -0.77
CA LYS A 293 12.03 8.29 -0.65
C LYS A 293 12.55 8.12 0.78
N VAL A 294 11.76 8.48 1.79
CA VAL A 294 12.13 8.30 3.21
C VAL A 294 12.38 6.81 3.53
N LEU A 295 11.50 5.94 3.08
CA LEU A 295 11.61 4.48 3.27
C LEU A 295 12.87 3.92 2.62
N TYR A 296 13.16 4.33 1.38
CA TYR A 296 14.32 3.85 0.62
C TYR A 296 15.64 4.45 1.11
N ASP A 297 15.64 5.72 1.52
CA ASP A 297 16.80 6.34 2.18
C ASP A 297 17.15 5.59 3.48
N LYS A 298 16.15 5.20 4.26
CA LYS A 298 16.36 4.42 5.49
C LYS A 298 16.85 3.00 5.17
N THR A 299 16.35 2.39 4.11
CA THR A 299 16.81 1.08 3.63
C THR A 299 18.29 1.15 3.23
N LEU A 300 18.68 2.20 2.51
CA LEU A 300 20.06 2.44 2.09
C LEU A 300 20.98 2.74 3.29
N GLU A 301 20.50 3.52 4.26
CA GLU A 301 21.23 3.79 5.51
C GLU A 301 21.50 2.48 6.28
N TYR A 302 20.49 1.62 6.39
CA TYR A 302 20.61 0.35 7.10
C TYR A 302 21.44 -0.68 6.33
N ALA A 303 21.50 -0.61 5.01
CA ALA A 303 22.37 -1.44 4.20
C ALA A 303 23.87 -1.12 4.41
N LYS A 304 24.22 0.11 4.84
CA LYS A 304 25.59 0.60 5.13
C LYS A 304 26.60 0.28 4.01
N LEU A 305 26.25 0.59 2.78
CA LEU A 305 27.08 0.34 1.61
C LEU A 305 28.21 1.38 1.48
N ASN A 306 29.39 0.93 1.05
CA ASN A 306 30.56 1.75 0.84
C ASN A 306 31.17 1.64 -0.57
N GLY A 307 30.51 0.92 -1.49
CA GLY A 307 30.95 0.75 -2.86
C GLY A 307 31.66 -0.57 -3.16
N ASN A 308 31.85 -1.42 -2.17
CA ASN A 308 32.53 -2.71 -2.32
C ASN A 308 31.55 -3.92 -2.24
N GLU A 309 30.35 -3.68 -1.74
CA GLU A 309 29.40 -4.76 -1.42
C GLU A 309 28.67 -5.29 -2.66
N THR A 310 28.46 -6.58 -2.66
CA THR A 310 27.46 -7.27 -3.49
C THR A 310 26.17 -7.39 -2.69
N VAL A 311 25.08 -6.91 -3.26
CA VAL A 311 23.75 -6.88 -2.62
C VAL A 311 22.79 -7.75 -3.42
N ILE A 312 21.96 -8.54 -2.73
CA ILE A 312 20.81 -9.21 -3.31
C ILE A 312 19.54 -8.51 -2.82
N ASP A 313 18.67 -8.13 -3.75
CA ASP A 313 17.33 -7.56 -3.50
C ASP A 313 16.28 -8.60 -3.89
N ALA A 314 15.70 -9.24 -2.90
CA ALA A 314 14.63 -10.21 -3.09
C ALA A 314 13.27 -9.53 -3.13
N TYR A 315 12.43 -9.92 -4.08
CA TYR A 315 11.14 -9.30 -4.43
C TYR A 315 11.30 -7.88 -5.01
N CYS A 316 12.26 -7.72 -5.94
CA CYS A 316 12.69 -6.40 -6.41
C CYS A 316 11.64 -5.61 -7.22
N GLY A 317 10.56 -6.26 -7.68
CA GLY A 317 9.53 -5.61 -8.51
C GLY A 317 10.14 -4.96 -9.75
N ILE A 318 9.83 -3.70 -9.98
CA ILE A 318 10.39 -2.89 -11.10
C ILE A 318 11.79 -2.34 -10.80
N GLY A 319 12.47 -2.89 -9.79
CA GLY A 319 13.84 -2.52 -9.40
C GLY A 319 13.95 -1.27 -8.56
N SER A 320 12.88 -0.81 -7.92
CA SER A 320 12.91 0.48 -7.22
C SER A 320 13.92 0.52 -6.07
N ILE A 321 13.91 -0.45 -5.15
CA ILE A 321 14.92 -0.55 -4.08
C ILE A 321 16.29 -0.90 -4.67
N SER A 322 16.35 -1.84 -5.63
CA SER A 322 17.59 -2.24 -6.30
C SER A 322 18.38 -1.06 -6.85
N LEU A 323 17.71 -0.10 -7.50
CA LEU A 323 18.36 1.07 -8.09
C LEU A 323 18.82 2.07 -7.02
N PHE A 324 18.11 2.20 -5.89
CA PHE A 324 18.60 2.96 -4.74
C PHE A 324 19.88 2.34 -4.17
N LEU A 325 19.92 1.03 -4.03
CA LEU A 325 21.12 0.30 -3.55
C LEU A 325 22.28 0.40 -4.55
N ALA A 326 21.99 0.34 -5.85
CA ALA A 326 23.01 0.41 -6.92
C ALA A 326 23.78 1.73 -6.95
N GLN A 327 23.23 2.80 -6.41
CA GLN A 327 23.96 4.07 -6.25
C GLN A 327 25.20 3.96 -5.37
N LYS A 328 25.22 3.00 -4.44
CA LYS A 328 26.29 2.84 -3.44
C LYS A 328 26.86 1.43 -3.34
N ALA A 329 26.31 0.46 -4.06
CA ALA A 329 26.83 -0.91 -4.10
C ALA A 329 27.82 -1.12 -5.23
N LYS A 330 28.72 -2.09 -5.09
CA LYS A 330 29.54 -2.59 -6.20
C LYS A 330 28.67 -3.27 -7.25
N LYS A 331 27.77 -4.13 -6.80
CA LYS A 331 26.86 -4.90 -7.65
C LYS A 331 25.56 -5.17 -6.92
N VAL A 332 24.43 -5.09 -7.62
CA VAL A 332 23.11 -5.46 -7.11
C VAL A 332 22.53 -6.56 -7.99
N TYR A 333 21.99 -7.60 -7.37
CA TYR A 333 21.21 -8.66 -8.02
C TYR A 333 19.77 -8.58 -7.52
N GLY A 334 18.84 -8.26 -8.41
CA GLY A 334 17.40 -8.22 -8.11
C GLY A 334 16.69 -9.47 -8.62
N VAL A 335 15.76 -10.03 -7.85
CA VAL A 335 14.93 -11.16 -8.27
C VAL A 335 13.46 -10.88 -8.06
N GLU A 336 12.66 -11.21 -9.06
CA GLU A 336 11.21 -11.03 -9.06
C GLU A 336 10.55 -12.15 -9.88
N ILE A 337 9.40 -12.64 -9.41
CA ILE A 337 8.66 -13.72 -10.06
C ILE A 337 7.94 -13.27 -11.33
N VAL A 338 7.59 -11.98 -11.42
CA VAL A 338 6.81 -11.41 -12.54
C VAL A 338 7.76 -10.98 -13.66
N PRO A 339 7.74 -11.64 -14.84
CA PRO A 339 8.65 -11.33 -15.95
C PRO A 339 8.55 -9.87 -16.43
N GLU A 340 7.34 -9.33 -16.54
CA GLU A 340 7.09 -7.96 -16.98
C GLU A 340 7.68 -6.92 -16.01
N ALA A 341 7.71 -7.22 -14.70
CA ALA A 341 8.35 -6.36 -13.72
C ALA A 341 9.88 -6.35 -13.91
N ILE A 342 10.48 -7.48 -14.27
CA ILE A 342 11.92 -7.54 -14.60
C ILE A 342 12.25 -6.79 -15.88
N GLU A 343 11.38 -6.83 -16.91
CA GLU A 343 11.55 -5.98 -18.10
C GLU A 343 11.55 -4.50 -17.72
N ASP A 344 10.62 -4.09 -16.85
CA ASP A 344 10.56 -2.73 -16.31
C ASP A 344 11.81 -2.41 -15.47
N ALA A 345 12.31 -3.33 -14.64
CA ALA A 345 13.53 -3.13 -13.83
C ALA A 345 14.76 -2.89 -14.71
N ASN A 346 14.94 -3.70 -15.78
CA ASN A 346 16.02 -3.52 -16.74
C ASN A 346 15.89 -2.18 -17.49
N ARG A 347 14.68 -1.78 -17.88
CA ARG A 347 14.42 -0.46 -18.49
C ARG A 347 14.79 0.67 -17.53
N ASN A 348 14.37 0.57 -16.28
CA ASN A 348 14.65 1.58 -15.26
C ASN A 348 16.15 1.68 -14.96
N ALA A 349 16.88 0.56 -14.92
CA ALA A 349 18.34 0.57 -14.80
C ALA A 349 18.99 1.29 -15.99
N ALA A 350 18.57 1.00 -17.21
CA ALA A 350 19.06 1.65 -18.41
C ALA A 350 18.77 3.15 -18.44
N LEU A 351 17.57 3.58 -18.04
CA LEU A 351 17.19 5.00 -17.94
C LEU A 351 18.10 5.82 -17.01
N ASN A 352 18.67 5.16 -16.00
CA ASN A 352 19.52 5.79 -15.01
C ASN A 352 21.02 5.47 -15.21
N ASN A 353 21.40 4.86 -16.32
CA ASN A 353 22.77 4.43 -16.64
C ASN A 353 23.39 3.52 -15.55
N MET A 354 22.56 2.73 -14.87
CA MET A 354 23.02 1.82 -13.81
C MET A 354 23.39 0.47 -14.39
N THR A 355 24.68 0.27 -14.68
CA THR A 355 25.22 -0.96 -15.27
C THR A 355 25.61 -2.01 -14.21
N ASN A 356 25.57 -1.65 -12.94
CA ASN A 356 25.89 -2.52 -11.81
C ASN A 356 24.65 -3.20 -11.18
N ALA A 357 23.47 -3.06 -11.77
CA ALA A 357 22.27 -3.79 -11.40
C ALA A 357 21.97 -4.89 -12.43
N GLU A 358 21.67 -6.09 -11.95
CA GLU A 358 21.32 -7.26 -12.77
C GLU A 358 20.06 -7.91 -12.21
N PHE A 359 19.15 -8.32 -13.09
CA PHE A 359 17.83 -8.81 -12.67
C PHE A 359 17.55 -10.21 -13.22
N GLY A 360 17.01 -11.07 -12.34
CA GLY A 360 16.60 -12.44 -12.66
C GLY A 360 15.11 -12.66 -12.44
N VAL A 361 14.47 -13.38 -13.39
CA VAL A 361 13.06 -13.80 -13.27
C VAL A 361 12.99 -15.13 -12.53
N GLY A 362 12.15 -15.21 -11.51
CA GLY A 362 11.82 -16.44 -10.81
C GLY A 362 11.50 -16.23 -9.33
N GLU A 363 11.18 -17.34 -8.70
CA GLU A 363 10.98 -17.35 -7.24
C GLU A 363 12.31 -17.12 -6.52
N ALA A 364 12.34 -16.20 -5.56
CA ALA A 364 13.56 -15.82 -4.85
C ALA A 364 14.26 -17.04 -4.20
N GLU A 365 13.48 -17.92 -3.60
CA GLU A 365 13.91 -19.17 -2.97
C GLU A 365 14.49 -20.21 -3.94
N VAL A 366 14.30 -20.01 -5.24
CA VAL A 366 14.89 -20.85 -6.30
C VAL A 366 16.09 -20.17 -6.94
N VAL A 367 15.95 -18.91 -7.30
CA VAL A 367 16.97 -18.15 -8.05
C VAL A 367 18.18 -17.80 -7.17
N ILE A 368 17.96 -17.38 -5.91
CA ILE A 368 19.05 -16.98 -5.02
C ILE A 368 19.99 -18.15 -4.70
N PRO A 369 19.53 -19.37 -4.34
CA PRO A 369 20.42 -20.52 -4.16
C PRO A 369 21.19 -20.90 -5.42
N LYS A 370 20.60 -20.69 -6.62
CA LYS A 370 21.28 -20.92 -7.89
C LYS A 370 22.44 -19.93 -8.05
N TRP A 371 22.21 -18.63 -7.84
CA TRP A 371 23.26 -17.61 -7.88
C TRP A 371 24.38 -17.92 -6.87
N TYR A 372 24.03 -18.39 -5.67
CA TYR A 372 25.03 -18.78 -4.68
C TYR A 372 25.91 -19.94 -5.17
N LYS A 373 25.34 -20.96 -5.80
CA LYS A 373 26.11 -22.07 -6.41
C LYS A 373 26.98 -21.61 -7.59
N GLU A 374 26.58 -20.55 -8.28
CA GLU A 374 27.32 -19.92 -9.38
C GLU A 374 28.41 -18.95 -8.87
N GLY A 375 28.58 -18.81 -7.54
CA GLY A 375 29.62 -18.00 -6.92
C GLY A 375 29.22 -16.57 -6.56
N VAL A 376 27.93 -16.21 -6.62
CA VAL A 376 27.45 -14.93 -6.10
C VAL A 376 27.40 -15.00 -4.58
N ILE A 377 28.26 -14.22 -3.94
CA ILE A 377 28.31 -14.08 -2.48
C ILE A 377 27.75 -12.70 -2.14
N ALA A 378 26.65 -12.67 -1.40
CA ALA A 378 26.04 -11.43 -0.95
C ALA A 378 26.65 -10.97 0.38
N ASP A 379 27.12 -9.74 0.44
CA ASP A 379 27.50 -9.07 1.68
C ASP A 379 26.27 -8.60 2.45
N THR A 380 25.28 -8.12 1.71
CA THR A 380 23.99 -7.63 2.23
C THR A 380 22.85 -8.24 1.43
N MET A 381 21.79 -8.65 2.13
CA MET A 381 20.52 -9.02 1.50
C MET A 381 19.42 -8.07 1.93
N VAL A 382 18.66 -7.57 0.96
CA VAL A 382 17.48 -6.74 1.19
C VAL A 382 16.26 -7.53 0.77
N VAL A 383 15.19 -7.48 1.56
CA VAL A 383 13.92 -8.13 1.25
C VAL A 383 12.78 -7.15 1.44
N ASP A 384 11.82 -7.15 0.50
CA ASP A 384 10.55 -6.40 0.57
C ASP A 384 9.39 -7.33 0.18
N PRO A 385 9.05 -8.30 1.03
CA PRO A 385 8.07 -9.32 0.70
C PRO A 385 6.64 -8.77 0.70
N PRO A 386 5.68 -9.49 0.07
CA PRO A 386 4.26 -9.17 0.17
C PRO A 386 3.75 -9.30 1.62
N ARG A 387 2.50 -8.90 1.87
CA ARG A 387 1.86 -8.87 3.21
C ARG A 387 1.98 -10.17 4.02
N LYS A 388 2.15 -11.30 3.38
CA LYS A 388 2.34 -12.61 4.04
C LYS A 388 3.72 -12.80 4.68
N GLY A 389 4.67 -11.92 4.41
CA GLY A 389 6.07 -12.02 4.79
C GLY A 389 6.87 -12.88 3.82
N CYS A 390 8.13 -13.16 4.16
CA CYS A 390 9.00 -14.06 3.40
C CYS A 390 8.48 -15.49 3.44
N ASP A 391 8.73 -16.23 2.36
CA ASP A 391 8.58 -17.68 2.36
C ASP A 391 9.63 -18.32 3.27
N GLU A 392 9.27 -19.43 3.91
CA GLU A 392 10.16 -20.17 4.82
C GLU A 392 11.44 -20.62 4.10
N ALA A 393 11.32 -21.01 2.83
CA ALA A 393 12.48 -21.43 2.03
C ALA A 393 13.44 -20.26 1.78
N LEU A 394 12.95 -19.03 1.60
CA LEU A 394 13.82 -17.86 1.49
C LEU A 394 14.51 -17.53 2.82
N LEU A 395 13.79 -17.59 3.95
CA LEU A 395 14.40 -17.37 5.27
C LEU A 395 15.53 -18.37 5.54
N ASN A 396 15.30 -19.64 5.22
CA ASN A 396 16.34 -20.67 5.31
C ASN A 396 17.53 -20.40 4.37
N THR A 397 17.26 -19.93 3.15
CA THR A 397 18.30 -19.53 2.20
C THR A 397 19.17 -18.40 2.75
N ILE A 398 18.57 -17.39 3.39
CA ILE A 398 19.31 -16.30 4.04
C ILE A 398 20.20 -16.84 5.16
N ILE A 399 19.66 -17.74 5.98
CA ILE A 399 20.40 -18.37 7.09
C ILE A 399 21.58 -19.20 6.57
N ASP A 400 21.41 -19.93 5.47
CA ASP A 400 22.45 -20.78 4.88
C ASP A 400 23.54 -19.97 4.17
N MET A 401 23.15 -18.91 3.43
CA MET A 401 24.08 -18.03 2.71
C MET A 401 24.88 -17.11 3.63
N LYS A 402 24.34 -16.78 4.80
CA LYS A 402 24.99 -15.97 5.83
C LYS A 402 25.51 -14.60 5.34
N PRO A 403 24.71 -13.79 4.63
CA PRO A 403 25.12 -12.41 4.38
C PRO A 403 25.39 -11.71 5.71
N ASN A 404 26.42 -10.86 5.74
CA ASN A 404 26.81 -10.13 6.96
C ASN A 404 25.67 -9.27 7.52
N ARG A 405 24.76 -8.87 6.65
CA ARG A 405 23.65 -7.95 6.94
C ARG A 405 22.39 -8.32 6.18
N VAL A 406 21.25 -8.22 6.86
CA VAL A 406 19.92 -8.31 6.25
C VAL A 406 19.17 -7.01 6.53
N VAL A 407 18.56 -6.43 5.52
CA VAL A 407 17.63 -5.31 5.66
C VAL A 407 16.25 -5.78 5.23
N TYR A 408 15.29 -5.66 6.12
CA TYR A 408 13.92 -6.14 5.90
C TYR A 408 12.97 -4.95 5.83
N VAL A 409 12.42 -4.70 4.64
CA VAL A 409 11.33 -3.74 4.42
C VAL A 409 10.02 -4.50 4.52
N SER A 410 9.01 -3.95 5.18
CA SER A 410 7.75 -4.66 5.40
C SER A 410 6.55 -3.73 5.48
N CYS A 411 5.49 -4.09 4.78
CA CYS A 411 4.17 -3.46 4.89
C CYS A 411 3.25 -4.09 5.96
N ASN A 412 3.76 -5.08 6.72
CA ASN A 412 3.01 -5.76 7.77
C ASN A 412 3.89 -6.05 8.98
N PRO A 413 3.79 -5.26 10.06
CA PRO A 413 4.62 -5.44 11.25
C PRO A 413 4.50 -6.82 11.92
N ALA A 414 3.34 -7.48 11.80
CA ALA A 414 3.14 -8.80 12.43
C ALA A 414 3.94 -9.90 11.72
N THR A 415 3.95 -9.90 10.38
CA THR A 415 4.76 -10.85 9.62
C THR A 415 6.25 -10.51 9.72
N LEU A 416 6.60 -9.22 9.76
CA LEU A 416 7.97 -8.78 10.05
C LEU A 416 8.46 -9.38 11.38
N ALA A 417 7.72 -9.19 12.47
CA ALA A 417 8.10 -9.69 13.80
C ALA A 417 8.31 -11.23 13.82
N ARG A 418 7.43 -11.97 13.09
CA ARG A 418 7.55 -13.42 12.93
C ARG A 418 8.85 -13.78 12.20
N ASP A 419 9.14 -13.13 11.09
CA ASP A 419 10.28 -13.46 10.23
C ASP A 419 11.60 -13.04 10.88
N LEU A 420 11.63 -11.91 11.59
CA LEU A 420 12.80 -11.49 12.39
C LEU A 420 13.14 -12.52 13.46
N LYS A 421 12.14 -13.10 14.14
CA LYS A 421 12.35 -14.17 15.11
C LYS A 421 13.04 -15.38 14.49
N VAL A 422 12.58 -15.82 13.31
CA VAL A 422 13.18 -16.95 12.58
C VAL A 422 14.64 -16.64 12.22
N LEU A 423 14.92 -15.44 11.75
CA LEU A 423 16.30 -15.03 11.43
C LEU A 423 17.18 -14.94 12.69
N GLU A 424 16.66 -14.49 13.82
CA GLU A 424 17.43 -14.52 15.09
C GLU A 424 17.73 -15.94 15.55
N GLU A 425 16.78 -16.86 15.46
CA GLU A 425 17.00 -18.28 15.71
C GLU A 425 18.04 -18.89 14.75
N GLY A 426 18.16 -18.30 13.54
CA GLY A 426 19.13 -18.67 12.51
C GLY A 426 20.51 -18.00 12.62
N GLY A 427 20.80 -17.29 13.72
CA GLY A 427 22.12 -16.70 13.98
C GLY A 427 22.27 -15.23 13.62
N TYR A 428 21.18 -14.53 13.41
CA TYR A 428 21.16 -13.07 13.25
C TYR A 428 20.77 -12.38 14.55
N LYS A 429 21.11 -11.10 14.65
CA LYS A 429 20.65 -10.21 15.72
C LYS A 429 19.97 -8.98 15.12
N THR A 430 18.70 -8.82 15.39
CA THR A 430 17.94 -7.60 15.05
C THR A 430 18.52 -6.42 15.81
N GLN A 431 18.86 -5.36 15.12
CA GLN A 431 19.49 -4.19 15.72
C GLN A 431 18.47 -3.13 16.08
N GLU A 432 17.61 -2.76 15.14
CA GLU A 432 16.59 -1.73 15.32
C GLU A 432 15.49 -1.83 14.24
N VAL A 433 14.36 -1.22 14.51
CA VAL A 433 13.21 -1.14 13.61
C VAL A 433 12.79 0.33 13.46
N GLN A 434 12.71 0.80 12.22
CA GLN A 434 12.23 2.13 11.88
C GLN A 434 10.88 2.04 11.19
N PRO A 435 9.79 2.45 11.84
CA PRO A 435 8.48 2.62 11.19
C PRO A 435 8.42 3.88 10.33
N VAL A 436 7.70 3.80 9.22
CA VAL A 436 7.48 4.91 8.27
C VAL A 436 5.98 4.99 7.94
N ASP A 437 5.42 6.19 8.00
CA ASP A 437 4.01 6.39 7.66
C ASP A 437 3.82 6.64 6.17
N MET A 438 3.79 5.56 5.40
CA MET A 438 3.52 5.58 3.95
C MET A 438 2.07 5.94 3.62
N PHE A 439 1.14 5.73 4.56
CA PHE A 439 -0.30 5.83 4.33
C PHE A 439 -0.98 6.59 5.47
N PRO A 440 -0.75 7.92 5.57
CA PRO A 440 -1.48 8.77 6.51
C PRO A 440 -3.00 8.54 6.49
N HIS A 441 -3.64 8.70 7.62
CA HIS A 441 -5.08 8.50 7.84
C HIS A 441 -5.59 7.06 7.73
N THR A 442 -4.69 6.11 7.45
CA THR A 442 -4.98 4.67 7.50
C THR A 442 -4.23 4.00 8.64
N THR A 443 -4.60 2.75 8.96
CA THR A 443 -3.91 1.95 9.99
C THR A 443 -2.62 1.30 9.50
N HIS A 444 -2.29 1.42 8.21
CA HIS A 444 -1.10 0.82 7.64
C HIS A 444 0.17 1.56 8.08
N VAL A 445 1.20 0.80 8.37
CA VAL A 445 2.55 1.29 8.67
C VAL A 445 3.57 0.40 7.97
N GLU A 446 4.54 1.04 7.31
CA GLU A 446 5.72 0.37 6.76
C GLU A 446 6.82 0.35 7.83
N CYS A 447 7.69 -0.64 7.76
CA CYS A 447 8.83 -0.75 8.65
C CYS A 447 10.08 -1.10 7.86
N VAL A 448 11.23 -0.57 8.29
CA VAL A 448 12.54 -1.06 7.89
C VAL A 448 13.25 -1.57 9.14
N ALA A 449 13.68 -2.83 9.10
CA ALA A 449 14.50 -3.42 10.15
C ALA A 449 15.86 -3.86 9.56
N TRP A 450 16.91 -3.87 10.37
CA TRP A 450 18.15 -4.48 9.94
C TRP A 450 18.72 -5.43 11.00
N LEU A 451 19.36 -6.48 10.50
CA LEU A 451 19.95 -7.53 11.29
C LEU A 451 21.41 -7.69 10.91
N LYS A 452 22.19 -8.10 11.89
CA LYS A 452 23.61 -8.44 11.74
C LYS A 452 23.81 -9.92 12.05
N LEU A 453 24.63 -10.58 11.24
CA LEU A 453 25.10 -11.94 11.54
C LEU A 453 25.96 -11.91 12.81
N VAL A 454 25.73 -12.84 13.74
CA VAL A 454 26.42 -12.94 15.06
C VAL A 454 27.44 -14.04 15.04
#